data_d06e2678d190aa187444fdb1ac2b7a88
#
_entry.id   d06e2678d190aa187444fdb1ac2b7a88
#
_cell.length_a   1.000
_cell.length_b   1.000
_cell.length_c   1.000
_cell.angle_alpha   90.00
_cell.angle_beta   90.00
_cell.angle_gamma   90.00
#
_symmetry.space_group_name_H-M   'P 1'
#
loop_
_entity.id
_entity.type
_entity.pdbx_description
1 polymer ?
#
loop_
_entity_poly.entity_id
_entity_poly.type
_entity_poly.pdbx_seq_one_letter_code
_entity_poly.pdbx_strand_id
1 'polypeptide(L)'
;MCTMIAKQIKIDGSGKGQKGWFTLQEANVSYDHPFDAPLEHALNIDFVNESQGVGARVAVELSAEAALALVEAIQEVLKEADEGGHIV
;
A
#
# COMPACT_ATOMS: atom_id res chain seq x y z
N MET A 1 -9.84 23.24 -6.90
CA MET A 1 -9.63 22.02 -7.68
C MET A 1 -8.60 21.12 -6.98
N CYS A 2 -8.96 19.91 -6.74
CA CYS A 2 -8.03 18.96 -6.13
C CYS A 2 -7.13 18.37 -7.20
N THR A 3 -5.83 18.47 -6.98
CA THR A 3 -4.88 17.82 -7.85
C THR A 3 -4.54 16.47 -7.24
N MET A 4 -5.03 15.42 -7.86
CA MET A 4 -4.75 14.07 -7.40
C MET A 4 -3.45 13.58 -8.01
N ILE A 5 -2.57 13.10 -7.15
CA ILE A 5 -1.33 12.46 -7.58
C ILE A 5 -1.54 10.98 -7.34
N ALA A 6 -1.48 10.19 -8.39
CA ALA A 6 -1.74 8.76 -8.29
C ALA A 6 -0.78 7.96 -9.14
N LYS A 7 -0.37 6.81 -8.61
CA LYS A 7 0.48 5.87 -9.31
C LYS A 7 -0.03 4.46 -9.07
N GLN A 8 0.05 3.64 -10.12
CA GLN A 8 -0.33 2.24 -10.04
C GLN A 8 0.89 1.39 -10.35
N ILE A 9 1.14 0.40 -9.52
CA ILE A 9 2.24 -0.53 -9.75
C ILE A 9 1.72 -1.96 -9.69
N LYS A 10 2.37 -2.83 -10.44
CA LYS A 10 2.10 -4.25 -10.35
C LYS A 10 2.97 -4.81 -9.24
N ILE A 11 2.38 -5.60 -8.37
CA ILE A 11 3.10 -6.24 -7.28
C ILE A 11 2.66 -7.70 -7.19
N ASP A 12 3.50 -8.50 -6.57
CA ASP A 12 3.16 -9.87 -6.25
C ASP A 12 3.23 -10.02 -4.73
N GLY A 13 2.42 -10.90 -4.20
CA GLY A 13 2.34 -11.11 -2.78
C GLY A 13 0.94 -11.53 -2.38
N SER A 14 0.65 -11.48 -1.10
CA SER A 14 -0.70 -11.75 -0.62
C SER A 14 -1.11 -10.76 0.44
N GLY A 15 -2.41 -10.49 0.50
CA GLY A 15 -2.99 -9.58 1.46
C GLY A 15 -4.17 -10.24 2.16
N LYS A 16 -4.45 -9.80 3.36
CA LYS A 16 -5.59 -10.31 4.11
C LYS A 16 -6.73 -9.31 4.02
N GLY A 17 -7.79 -9.70 3.34
CA GLY A 17 -9.01 -8.92 3.23
C GLY A 17 -10.09 -9.43 4.16
N GLN A 18 -11.32 -9.00 3.92
CA GLN A 18 -12.46 -9.38 4.76
C GLN A 18 -12.77 -10.88 4.70
N LYS A 19 -12.51 -11.51 3.57
CA LYS A 19 -12.81 -12.93 3.36
C LYS A 19 -11.59 -13.83 3.50
N GLY A 20 -10.48 -13.30 4.03
CA GLY A 20 -9.25 -14.04 4.21
C GLY A 20 -8.14 -13.58 3.29
N TRP A 21 -7.15 -14.42 3.09
CA TRP A 21 -5.99 -14.10 2.28
C TRP A 21 -6.30 -14.21 0.79
N PHE A 22 -5.75 -13.30 0.02
CA PHE A 22 -5.87 -13.33 -1.43
C PHE A 22 -4.55 -12.89 -2.08
N THR A 23 -4.34 -13.31 -3.31
CA THR A 23 -3.14 -12.93 -4.06
C THR A 23 -3.27 -11.48 -4.51
N LEU A 24 -2.25 -10.68 -4.24
CA LEU A 24 -2.20 -9.29 -4.69
C LEU A 24 -1.78 -9.23 -6.15
N GLN A 25 -2.25 -8.23 -6.86
CA GLN A 25 -1.93 -8.03 -8.25
C GLN A 25 -1.42 -6.61 -8.50
N GLU A 26 -2.02 -5.64 -7.84
CA GLU A 26 -1.68 -4.23 -8.03
C GLU A 26 -1.75 -3.47 -6.71
N ALA A 27 -0.98 -2.39 -6.65
CA ALA A 27 -1.10 -1.39 -5.60
C ALA A 27 -1.32 -0.04 -6.25
N ASN A 28 -2.35 0.65 -5.79
CA ASN A 28 -2.66 2.01 -6.23
C ASN A 28 -2.28 2.95 -5.09
N VAL A 29 -1.37 3.87 -5.38
CA VAL A 29 -0.86 4.82 -4.39
C VAL A 29 -1.26 6.22 -4.82
N SER A 30 -1.94 6.94 -3.95
CA SER A 30 -2.40 8.28 -4.26
C SER A 30 -2.26 9.22 -3.07
N TYR A 31 -2.23 10.50 -3.35
CA TYR A 31 -2.30 11.52 -2.31
C TYR A 31 -3.53 12.38 -2.56
N ASP A 32 -4.54 12.23 -1.72
CA ASP A 32 -5.85 12.84 -1.91
C ASP A 32 -6.63 12.80 -0.60
N HIS A 33 -7.89 13.23 -0.65
CA HIS A 33 -8.76 13.20 0.52
C HIS A 33 -9.00 11.76 0.98
N PRO A 34 -8.82 11.48 2.28
CA PRO A 34 -9.11 10.15 2.80
C PRO A 34 -10.61 9.93 3.00
N PHE A 35 -11.01 8.67 3.12
CA PHE A 35 -12.39 8.32 3.44
C PHE A 35 -12.66 8.34 4.94
N ASP A 36 -11.70 7.92 5.74
CA ASP A 36 -11.92 7.70 7.17
C ASP A 36 -10.98 8.50 8.05
N ALA A 37 -9.70 8.56 7.71
CA ALA A 37 -8.71 9.21 8.55
C ALA A 37 -9.04 10.70 8.73
N PRO A 38 -8.83 11.27 9.94
CA PRO A 38 -9.14 12.67 10.21
C PRO A 38 -8.06 13.62 9.69
N LEU A 39 -7.80 13.53 8.40
CA LEU A 39 -6.78 14.29 7.70
C LEU A 39 -7.40 14.99 6.51
N GLU A 40 -6.90 16.17 6.18
CA GLU A 40 -7.36 16.87 5.00
C GLU A 40 -6.91 16.16 3.73
N HIS A 41 -5.66 15.70 3.73
CA HIS A 41 -5.11 14.87 2.65
C HIS A 41 -4.33 13.71 3.28
N ALA A 42 -4.33 12.58 2.61
CA ALA A 42 -3.66 11.39 3.09
C ALA A 42 -2.96 10.67 1.95
N LEU A 43 -1.95 9.91 2.30
CA LEU A 43 -1.34 8.94 1.40
C LEU A 43 -2.21 7.69 1.46
N ASN A 44 -2.88 7.40 0.36
CA ASN A 44 -3.82 6.28 0.27
C ASN A 44 -3.18 5.16 -0.52
N ILE A 45 -3.26 3.95 0.02
CA ILE A 45 -2.74 2.76 -0.67
C ILE A 45 -3.87 1.75 -0.76
N ASP A 46 -4.17 1.29 -1.96
CA ASP A 46 -5.11 0.20 -2.20
C ASP A 46 -4.36 -0.97 -2.81
N PHE A 47 -4.36 -2.09 -2.11
CA PHE A 47 -3.84 -3.35 -2.63
C PHE A 47 -5.02 -4.14 -3.16
N VAL A 48 -5.00 -4.48 -4.44
CA VAL A 48 -6.17 -5.08 -5.09
C VAL A 48 -5.82 -6.26 -5.98
N ASN A 49 -6.84 -7.09 -6.21
CA ASN A 49 -6.83 -8.08 -7.27
C ASN A 49 -8.22 -8.12 -7.88
N GLU A 50 -8.41 -7.37 -8.95
CA GLU A 50 -9.71 -7.25 -9.60
C GLU A 50 -10.26 -8.56 -10.12
N SER A 51 -9.38 -9.50 -10.47
CA SER A 51 -9.82 -10.80 -10.97
C SER A 51 -10.50 -11.66 -9.90
N GLN A 52 -10.32 -11.31 -8.63
CA GLN A 52 -10.93 -12.04 -7.50
C GLN A 52 -12.11 -11.29 -6.87
N GLY A 53 -12.58 -10.24 -7.53
CA GLY A 53 -13.76 -9.50 -7.12
C GLY A 53 -13.46 -8.28 -6.27
N VAL A 54 -14.51 -7.52 -5.97
CA VAL A 54 -14.38 -6.25 -5.23
C VAL A 54 -13.96 -6.43 -3.78
N GLY A 55 -14.17 -7.62 -3.22
CA GLY A 55 -13.75 -7.91 -1.84
C GLY A 55 -12.25 -8.18 -1.70
N ALA A 56 -11.54 -8.39 -2.80
CA ALA A 56 -10.10 -8.63 -2.80
C ALA A 56 -9.37 -7.30 -2.80
N ARG A 57 -9.43 -6.62 -1.66
CA ARG A 57 -8.90 -5.27 -1.50
C ARG A 57 -8.47 -5.02 -0.06
N VAL A 58 -7.32 -4.39 0.10
CA VAL A 58 -6.87 -3.86 1.40
C VAL A 58 -6.55 -2.38 1.20
N ALA A 59 -7.24 -1.52 1.94
CA ALA A 59 -7.07 -0.08 1.84
C ALA A 59 -6.39 0.46 3.10
N VAL A 60 -5.46 1.39 2.90
CA VAL A 60 -4.71 2.03 3.98
C VAL A 60 -4.67 3.53 3.73
N GLU A 61 -4.85 4.32 4.79
CA GLU A 61 -4.76 5.77 4.75
C GLU A 61 -3.73 6.22 5.79
N LEU A 62 -2.73 6.96 5.34
CA LEU A 62 -1.62 7.38 6.19
C LEU A 62 -1.39 8.89 6.06
N SER A 63 -0.90 9.50 7.13
CA SER A 63 -0.37 10.86 7.02
C SER A 63 0.90 10.80 6.18
N ALA A 64 1.31 11.94 5.63
CA ALA A 64 2.55 12.01 4.86
C ALA A 64 3.76 11.57 5.71
N GLU A 65 3.79 11.98 6.98
CA GLU A 65 4.86 11.59 7.89
C GLU A 65 4.90 10.08 8.12
N ALA A 66 3.73 9.49 8.36
CA ALA A 66 3.63 8.05 8.56
C ALA A 66 4.04 7.28 7.31
N ALA A 67 3.67 7.78 6.12
CA ALA A 67 4.04 7.16 4.86
C ALA A 67 5.56 7.18 4.65
N LEU A 68 6.20 8.31 4.96
CA LEU A 68 7.66 8.40 4.85
C LEU A 68 8.37 7.49 5.84
N ALA A 69 7.86 7.39 7.06
CA ALA A 69 8.41 6.48 8.06
C ALA A 69 8.26 5.03 7.61
N LEU A 70 7.14 4.69 6.98
CA LEU A 70 6.93 3.34 6.47
C LEU A 70 7.92 3.02 5.33
N VAL A 71 8.15 3.96 4.43
CA VAL A 71 9.13 3.79 3.35
C VAL A 71 10.52 3.51 3.92
N GLU A 72 10.94 4.30 4.92
CA GLU A 72 12.23 4.09 5.57
C GLU A 72 12.34 2.72 6.24
N ALA A 73 11.28 2.32 6.95
CA ALA A 73 11.26 1.02 7.62
C ALA A 73 11.39 -0.12 6.62
N ILE A 74 10.67 -0.04 5.51
CA ILE A 74 10.74 -1.04 4.46
C ILE A 74 12.16 -1.12 3.89
N GLN A 75 12.77 0.02 3.59
CA GLN A 75 14.11 0.06 3.04
C GLN A 75 15.15 -0.51 4.01
N GLU A 76 15.03 -0.20 5.29
CA GLU A 76 15.94 -0.71 6.31
C GLU A 76 15.83 -2.22 6.47
N VAL A 77 14.61 -2.74 6.52
CA VAL A 77 14.38 -4.18 6.66
C VAL A 77 14.96 -4.93 5.46
N LEU A 78 14.71 -4.41 4.24
CA LEU A 78 15.23 -5.04 3.03
C LEU A 78 16.76 -4.99 2.96
N LYS A 79 17.34 -3.88 3.40
CA LYS A 79 18.78 -3.75 3.44
C LYS A 79 19.41 -4.75 4.41
N GLU A 80 18.85 -4.87 5.61
CA GLU A 80 19.35 -5.82 6.60
C GLU A 80 19.16 -7.27 6.14
N ALA A 81 18.03 -7.55 5.47
CA ALA A 81 17.79 -8.88 4.93
C ALA A 81 18.79 -9.22 3.82
N ASP A 82 19.12 -8.25 2.98
CA ASP A 82 20.10 -8.44 1.90
C ASP A 82 21.51 -8.66 2.48
N GLU A 83 21.91 -7.88 3.47
CA GLU A 83 23.21 -8.02 4.13
C GLU A 83 23.32 -9.36 4.83
N GLY A 84 22.23 -9.88 5.37
CA GLY A 84 22.18 -11.19 6.00
C GLY A 84 22.04 -12.34 5.03
N GLY A 85 21.95 -12.07 3.71
CA GLY A 85 21.81 -13.12 2.71
C GLY A 85 20.44 -13.76 2.64
N HIS A 86 19.40 -13.07 3.13
CA HIS A 86 18.03 -13.63 3.20
C HIS A 86 17.18 -13.31 1.98
N ILE A 87 17.58 -12.37 1.16
CA ILE A 87 16.82 -12.02 -0.05
C ILE A 87 17.22 -12.94 -1.19
N VAL A 88 16.21 -13.53 -1.81
CA VAL A 88 16.38 -14.44 -2.94
C VAL A 88 15.79 -13.84 -4.20
#